data_9aac960bf2ffb482209fdc7685bc43fb
#
_entry.id   9aac960bf2ffb482209fdc7685bc43fb
#
_cell.length_a   1.000
_cell.length_b   1.000
_cell.length_c   1.000
_cell.angle_alpha   90.00
_cell.angle_beta   90.00
_cell.angle_gamma   90.00
#
_symmetry.space_group_name_H-M   'P 1'
#
loop_
_entity.id
_entity.type
_entity.pdbx_description
1 polymer ?
#
loop_
_entity_poly.entity_id
_entity_poly.type
_entity_poly.pdbx_seq_one_letter_code
_entity_poly.pdbx_strand_id
1 'polypeptide(L)'
;MEVGIAAIQAGADAVYIGAPEFGARQAAGNSLEDITQLVKYAHRFGVNVLVTLNTLLHEDEYPRACALAHELYKVGVDALIIQDLHLLDYDLPPIRLHASTQCDNRTPEQVLRLQQMGFRRAVLARELSLEQIRDIHHTLHSTPYTLHRDEVAPIELEAFVHGALCVSYSGRCYLSEALMNRSANRGCCAQLCRQRYDLLDKDGNEIIDDNGQPIHQRYLLSLQDMDRSRYLA
;
A
#
# COMPACT_ATOMS: atom_id res chain seq x y z
N MET A 1 6.37 15.75 6.19
CA MET A 1 5.51 16.59 7.04
C MET A 1 4.68 17.61 6.24
N GLU A 2 5.28 18.48 5.43
CA GLU A 2 4.57 19.55 4.67
C GLU A 2 3.40 19.02 3.81
N VAL A 3 3.62 17.93 3.07
CA VAL A 3 2.57 17.31 2.23
C VAL A 3 1.38 16.82 3.08
N GLY A 4 1.65 16.24 4.27
CA GLY A 4 0.60 15.83 5.20
C GLY A 4 -0.23 17.02 5.71
N ILE A 5 0.42 18.13 6.06
CA ILE A 5 -0.26 19.37 6.46
C ILE A 5 -1.12 19.91 5.31
N ALA A 6 -0.60 19.94 4.09
CA ALA A 6 -1.35 20.39 2.92
C ALA A 6 -2.58 19.50 2.65
N ALA A 7 -2.46 18.18 2.80
CA ALA A 7 -3.58 17.25 2.66
C ALA A 7 -4.67 17.51 3.73
N ILE A 8 -4.28 17.72 4.98
CA ILE A 8 -5.20 18.05 6.08
C ILE A 8 -5.93 19.36 5.80
N GLN A 9 -5.22 20.39 5.35
CA GLN A 9 -5.81 21.68 4.98
C GLN A 9 -6.76 21.58 3.78
N ALA A 10 -6.53 20.60 2.90
CA ALA A 10 -7.40 20.29 1.77
C ALA A 10 -8.62 19.45 2.14
N GLY A 11 -8.79 19.06 3.42
CA GLY A 11 -9.96 18.34 3.92
C GLY A 11 -9.81 16.81 3.94
N ALA A 12 -8.60 16.29 4.00
CA ALA A 12 -8.39 14.85 4.17
C ALA A 12 -8.87 14.37 5.55
N ASP A 13 -9.57 13.23 5.61
CA ASP A 13 -9.96 12.56 6.86
C ASP A 13 -8.84 11.72 7.47
N ALA A 14 -7.87 11.34 6.64
CA ALA A 14 -6.68 10.61 7.07
C ALA A 14 -5.47 10.95 6.20
N VAL A 15 -4.27 10.86 6.77
CA VAL A 15 -3.01 11.04 6.05
C VAL A 15 -2.11 9.82 6.27
N TYR A 16 -1.40 9.44 5.19
CA TYR A 16 -0.41 8.37 5.22
C TYR A 16 0.98 8.95 5.38
N ILE A 17 1.78 8.32 6.24
CA ILE A 17 3.19 8.66 6.39
C ILE A 17 4.03 7.38 6.53
N GLY A 18 5.19 7.34 5.89
CA GLY A 18 6.14 6.24 6.06
C GLY A 18 6.82 6.29 7.42
N ALA A 19 6.96 5.14 8.07
CA ALA A 19 7.80 5.03 9.26
C ALA A 19 9.27 5.31 8.91
N PRO A 20 10.13 5.57 9.92
CA PRO A 20 11.57 5.75 9.73
C PRO A 20 12.22 4.54 9.05
N GLU A 21 11.72 3.34 9.36
CA GLU A 21 12.14 2.06 8.80
C GLU A 21 10.91 1.24 8.36
N PHE A 22 11.13 0.19 7.57
CA PHE A 22 10.10 -0.79 7.17
C PHE A 22 8.94 -0.23 6.34
N GLY A 23 9.05 0.98 5.81
CA GLY A 23 8.10 1.52 4.85
C GLY A 23 8.42 1.11 3.42
N ALA A 24 7.40 0.87 2.58
CA ALA A 24 7.56 0.49 1.17
C ALA A 24 8.29 1.54 0.30
N ARG A 25 8.60 2.69 0.85
CA ARG A 25 9.41 3.76 0.24
C ARG A 25 10.45 4.27 1.24
N GLN A 26 11.56 3.54 1.37
CA GLN A 26 12.66 3.88 2.25
C GLN A 26 13.20 5.31 2.06
N ALA A 27 13.16 5.82 0.84
CA ALA A 27 13.63 7.19 0.52
C ALA A 27 12.76 8.31 1.12
N ALA A 28 11.58 8.00 1.67
CA ALA A 28 10.70 9.01 2.25
C ALA A 28 11.08 9.48 3.66
N GLY A 29 11.95 8.73 4.35
CA GLY A 29 12.74 9.08 5.55
C GLY A 29 12.11 10.04 6.56
N ASN A 30 10.88 9.75 7.06
CA ASN A 30 10.31 10.56 8.13
C ASN A 30 10.86 10.10 9.48
N SER A 31 11.29 11.01 10.31
CA SER A 31 11.69 10.72 11.69
C SER A 31 10.46 10.46 12.59
N LEU A 32 10.68 9.84 13.73
CA LEU A 32 9.63 9.70 14.75
C LEU A 32 9.16 11.08 15.26
N GLU A 33 10.04 12.08 15.26
CA GLU A 33 9.70 13.45 15.61
C GLU A 33 8.76 14.08 14.58
N ASP A 34 9.03 13.89 13.26
CA ASP A 34 8.14 14.36 12.18
C ASP A 34 6.75 13.75 12.31
N ILE A 35 6.68 12.44 12.61
CA ILE A 35 5.42 11.73 12.81
C ILE A 35 4.69 12.29 14.03
N THR A 36 5.40 12.49 15.14
CA THR A 36 4.84 13.07 16.38
C THR A 36 4.25 14.45 16.15
N GLN A 37 4.94 15.31 15.40
CA GLN A 37 4.46 16.65 15.07
C GLN A 37 3.25 16.57 14.13
N LEU A 38 3.26 15.67 13.16
CA LEU A 38 2.11 15.49 12.25
C LEU A 38 0.87 14.97 13.01
N VAL A 39 1.03 14.01 13.92
CA VAL A 39 -0.06 13.51 14.77
C VAL A 39 -0.68 14.64 15.60
N LYS A 40 0.15 15.41 16.30
CA LYS A 40 -0.31 16.58 17.09
C LYS A 40 -1.05 17.60 16.23
N TYR A 41 -0.61 17.82 15.00
CA TYR A 41 -1.29 18.74 14.09
C TYR A 41 -2.60 18.15 13.58
N ALA A 42 -2.59 16.92 13.06
CA ALA A 42 -3.73 16.23 12.47
C ALA A 42 -4.91 16.08 13.45
N HIS A 43 -4.63 15.67 14.68
CA HIS A 43 -5.64 15.45 15.72
C HIS A 43 -6.38 16.75 16.11
N ARG A 44 -5.79 17.93 15.92
CA ARG A 44 -6.50 19.23 16.12
C ARG A 44 -7.65 19.42 15.13
N PHE A 45 -7.61 18.72 13.99
CA PHE A 45 -8.61 18.78 12.94
C PHE A 45 -9.46 17.49 12.87
N GLY A 46 -9.27 16.55 13.80
CA GLY A 46 -9.95 15.24 13.79
C GLY A 46 -9.46 14.31 12.68
N VAL A 47 -8.28 14.55 12.11
CA VAL A 47 -7.69 13.76 11.01
C VAL A 47 -6.81 12.65 11.56
N ASN A 48 -6.98 11.43 11.05
CA ASN A 48 -6.19 10.27 11.46
C ASN A 48 -4.81 10.25 10.78
N VAL A 49 -3.79 9.77 11.50
CA VAL A 49 -2.44 9.54 10.96
C VAL A 49 -2.17 8.04 10.89
N LEU A 50 -1.99 7.54 9.66
CA LEU A 50 -1.78 6.13 9.36
C LEU A 50 -0.32 5.93 8.96
N VAL A 51 0.41 5.09 9.69
CA VAL A 51 1.84 4.87 9.46
C VAL A 51 2.10 3.54 8.77
N THR A 52 2.92 3.56 7.71
CA THR A 52 3.24 2.36 6.94
C THR A 52 4.47 1.65 7.51
N LEU A 53 4.28 0.40 7.96
CA LEU A 53 5.29 -0.64 8.19
C LEU A 53 5.04 -1.78 7.18
N ASN A 54 5.09 -1.48 5.91
CA ASN A 54 4.55 -2.34 4.87
C ASN A 54 5.60 -2.90 3.92
N THR A 55 6.67 -3.42 4.50
CA THR A 55 7.68 -4.24 3.83
C THR A 55 7.67 -5.66 4.39
N LEU A 56 8.18 -6.62 3.60
CA LEU A 56 8.53 -7.94 4.13
C LEU A 56 9.76 -7.80 5.04
N LEU A 57 9.77 -8.54 6.15
CA LEU A 57 10.81 -8.48 7.15
C LEU A 57 11.70 -9.72 7.10
N HIS A 58 12.97 -9.57 7.47
CA HIS A 58 13.84 -10.69 7.82
C HIS A 58 13.61 -11.09 9.28
N GLU A 59 13.98 -12.30 9.62
CA GLU A 59 13.72 -12.87 10.96
C GLU A 59 14.30 -12.03 12.10
N ASP A 60 15.46 -11.43 11.89
CA ASP A 60 16.16 -10.57 12.86
C ASP A 60 15.56 -9.14 12.95
N GLU A 61 14.65 -8.77 12.03
CA GLU A 61 14.03 -7.43 12.01
C GLU A 61 12.73 -7.33 12.84
N TYR A 62 12.04 -8.46 13.10
CA TYR A 62 10.76 -8.44 13.83
C TYR A 62 10.83 -7.76 15.20
N PRO A 63 11.83 -8.02 16.07
CA PRO A 63 11.91 -7.34 17.36
C PRO A 63 12.01 -5.82 17.22
N ARG A 64 12.76 -5.35 16.21
CA ARG A 64 12.93 -3.92 15.94
C ARG A 64 11.66 -3.30 15.35
N ALA A 65 10.96 -4.01 14.47
CA ALA A 65 9.67 -3.57 13.93
C ALA A 65 8.61 -3.45 15.02
N CYS A 66 8.56 -4.41 15.96
CA CYS A 66 7.67 -4.34 17.12
C CYS A 66 8.01 -3.17 18.04
N ALA A 67 9.28 -2.96 18.35
CA ALA A 67 9.70 -1.81 19.15
C ALA A 67 9.25 -0.48 18.52
N LEU A 68 9.44 -0.34 17.20
CA LEU A 68 8.97 0.82 16.46
C LEU A 68 7.45 0.96 16.50
N ALA A 69 6.70 -0.15 16.40
CA ALA A 69 5.24 -0.13 16.52
C ALA A 69 4.79 0.41 17.89
N HIS A 70 5.46 0.02 18.97
CA HIS A 70 5.19 0.54 20.31
C HIS A 70 5.52 2.04 20.43
N GLU A 71 6.60 2.51 19.83
CA GLU A 71 6.94 3.94 19.80
C GLU A 71 5.88 4.74 19.03
N LEU A 72 5.45 4.25 17.88
CA LEU A 72 4.39 4.88 17.06
C LEU A 72 3.06 4.94 17.82
N TYR A 73 2.71 3.86 18.54
CA TYR A 73 1.53 3.85 19.39
C TYR A 73 1.61 4.89 20.52
N LYS A 74 2.75 5.00 21.19
CA LYS A 74 2.96 5.99 22.27
C LYS A 74 2.82 7.44 21.82
N VAL A 75 3.21 7.76 20.58
CA VAL A 75 3.07 9.12 20.04
C VAL A 75 1.68 9.40 19.46
N GLY A 76 0.77 8.41 19.51
CA GLY A 76 -0.64 8.60 19.17
C GLY A 76 -0.99 8.33 17.70
N VAL A 77 -0.21 7.51 16.98
CA VAL A 77 -0.56 7.05 15.64
C VAL A 77 -1.88 6.26 15.68
N ASP A 78 -2.78 6.49 14.74
CA ASP A 78 -4.14 5.92 14.77
C ASP A 78 -4.21 4.50 14.21
N ALA A 79 -3.36 4.14 13.24
CA ALA A 79 -3.25 2.78 12.73
C ALA A 79 -1.89 2.52 12.08
N LEU A 80 -1.50 1.25 12.07
CA LEU A 80 -0.37 0.74 11.29
C LEU A 80 -0.87 0.04 10.03
N ILE A 81 -0.22 0.32 8.91
CA ILE A 81 -0.46 -0.36 7.64
C ILE A 81 0.68 -1.35 7.44
N ILE A 82 0.38 -2.64 7.52
CA ILE A 82 1.40 -3.70 7.48
C ILE A 82 1.23 -4.58 6.24
N GLN A 83 2.34 -5.17 5.78
CA GLN A 83 2.38 -6.16 4.72
C GLN A 83 2.72 -7.55 5.27
N ASP A 84 3.70 -7.64 6.15
CA ASP A 84 4.18 -8.89 6.68
C ASP A 84 3.24 -9.40 7.79
N LEU A 85 2.48 -10.45 7.48
CA LEU A 85 1.48 -10.99 8.40
C LEU A 85 2.11 -11.75 9.58
N HIS A 86 3.38 -12.20 9.48
CA HIS A 86 4.10 -12.82 10.59
C HIS A 86 4.38 -11.83 11.72
N LEU A 87 4.31 -10.53 11.46
CA LEU A 87 4.42 -9.52 12.51
C LEU A 87 3.31 -9.67 13.58
N LEU A 88 2.17 -10.30 13.24
CA LEU A 88 1.08 -10.58 14.18
C LEU A 88 1.44 -11.65 15.22
N ASP A 89 2.48 -12.45 14.99
CA ASP A 89 2.95 -13.48 15.94
C ASP A 89 3.80 -12.87 17.06
N TYR A 90 4.07 -11.57 17.00
CA TYR A 90 4.89 -10.82 17.95
C TYR A 90 4.03 -9.88 18.81
N ASP A 91 4.63 -9.37 19.90
CA ASP A 91 3.97 -8.45 20.82
C ASP A 91 3.79 -7.06 20.21
N LEU A 92 2.67 -6.86 19.54
CA LEU A 92 2.25 -5.56 18.99
C LEU A 92 1.43 -4.76 20.03
N PRO A 93 1.54 -3.42 20.03
CA PRO A 93 0.68 -2.59 20.87
C PRO A 93 -0.80 -2.71 20.41
N PRO A 94 -1.77 -2.35 21.28
CA PRO A 94 -3.19 -2.40 20.93
C PRO A 94 -3.58 -1.26 19.97
N ILE A 95 -2.97 -1.25 18.79
CA ILE A 95 -3.20 -0.28 17.72
C ILE A 95 -4.03 -0.92 16.61
N ARG A 96 -4.81 -0.11 15.88
CA ARG A 96 -5.55 -0.60 14.71
C ARG A 96 -4.58 -1.06 13.62
N LEU A 97 -4.87 -2.22 13.04
CA LEU A 97 -4.09 -2.76 11.93
C LEU A 97 -4.86 -2.67 10.62
N HIS A 98 -4.23 -2.12 9.60
CA HIS A 98 -4.72 -2.06 8.23
C HIS A 98 -3.82 -2.94 7.35
N ALA A 99 -4.43 -3.82 6.55
CA ALA A 99 -3.68 -4.62 5.60
C ALA A 99 -3.28 -3.76 4.39
N SER A 100 -1.98 -3.70 4.13
CA SER A 100 -1.44 -2.97 2.98
C SER A 100 -1.96 -3.55 1.66
N THR A 101 -2.04 -2.74 0.62
CA THR A 101 -2.22 -3.22 -0.77
C THR A 101 -1.17 -4.25 -1.17
N GLN A 102 0.00 -4.21 -0.54
CA GLN A 102 1.09 -5.18 -0.74
C GLN A 102 0.75 -6.60 -0.24
N CYS A 103 -0.34 -6.79 0.52
CA CYS A 103 -0.86 -8.12 0.90
C CYS A 103 -1.62 -8.81 -0.23
N ASP A 104 -1.66 -8.23 -1.45
CA ASP A 104 -2.35 -8.82 -2.61
C ASP A 104 -3.87 -8.99 -2.41
N ASN A 105 -4.53 -7.98 -1.84
CA ASN A 105 -5.94 -7.99 -1.45
C ASN A 105 -6.87 -7.90 -2.68
N ARG A 106 -7.08 -9.02 -3.40
CA ARG A 106 -7.79 -9.08 -4.67
C ARG A 106 -9.08 -9.87 -4.65
N THR A 107 -9.29 -10.72 -3.65
CA THR A 107 -10.47 -11.58 -3.58
C THR A 107 -11.22 -11.44 -2.26
N PRO A 108 -12.53 -11.73 -2.24
CA PRO A 108 -13.31 -11.73 -1.00
C PRO A 108 -12.72 -12.63 0.09
N GLU A 109 -12.22 -13.82 -0.29
CA GLU A 109 -11.66 -14.80 0.64
C GLU A 109 -10.40 -14.25 1.32
N GLN A 110 -9.54 -13.57 0.56
CA GLN A 110 -8.34 -12.93 1.12
C GLN A 110 -8.72 -11.85 2.14
N VAL A 111 -9.70 -11.03 1.81
CA VAL A 111 -10.16 -9.95 2.71
C VAL A 111 -10.85 -10.51 3.96
N LEU A 112 -11.68 -11.56 3.82
CA LEU A 112 -12.29 -12.26 4.95
C LEU A 112 -11.24 -12.87 5.89
N ARG A 113 -10.17 -13.47 5.32
CA ARG A 113 -9.05 -13.97 6.11
C ARG A 113 -8.38 -12.86 6.92
N LEU A 114 -8.15 -11.70 6.34
CA LEU A 114 -7.59 -10.55 7.07
C LEU A 114 -8.51 -10.09 8.21
N GLN A 115 -9.82 -10.07 8.00
CA GLN A 115 -10.80 -9.79 9.06
C GLN A 115 -10.68 -10.79 10.22
N GLN A 116 -10.54 -12.09 9.91
CA GLN A 116 -10.35 -13.14 10.93
C GLN A 116 -9.05 -12.96 11.71
N MET A 117 -8.00 -12.42 11.07
CA MET A 117 -6.72 -12.11 11.69
C MET A 117 -6.76 -10.83 12.55
N GLY A 118 -7.88 -10.10 12.58
CA GLY A 118 -8.07 -8.91 13.41
C GLY A 118 -7.81 -7.57 12.70
N PHE A 119 -7.58 -7.58 11.39
CA PHE A 119 -7.46 -6.33 10.63
C PHE A 119 -8.79 -5.56 10.61
N ARG A 120 -8.70 -4.25 10.75
CA ARG A 120 -9.85 -3.33 10.70
C ARG A 120 -10.12 -2.78 9.31
N ARG A 121 -9.10 -2.72 8.44
CA ARG A 121 -9.19 -2.24 7.07
C ARG A 121 -8.31 -3.04 6.15
N ALA A 122 -8.76 -3.27 4.92
CA ALA A 122 -7.97 -3.81 3.83
C ALA A 122 -7.84 -2.79 2.70
N VAL A 123 -6.61 -2.40 2.38
CA VAL A 123 -6.33 -1.59 1.19
C VAL A 123 -6.29 -2.51 -0.01
N LEU A 124 -7.27 -2.40 -0.89
CA LEU A 124 -7.43 -3.27 -2.04
C LEU A 124 -6.31 -3.10 -3.06
N ALA A 125 -6.07 -4.14 -3.84
CA ALA A 125 -5.11 -4.11 -4.94
C ALA A 125 -5.52 -3.06 -5.99
N ARG A 126 -4.54 -2.32 -6.51
CA ARG A 126 -4.75 -1.19 -7.43
C ARG A 126 -5.29 -1.59 -8.79
N GLU A 127 -5.00 -2.81 -9.21
CA GLU A 127 -5.39 -3.40 -10.48
C GLU A 127 -6.85 -3.84 -10.56
N LEU A 128 -7.61 -3.80 -9.45
CA LEU A 128 -9.00 -4.22 -9.42
C LEU A 128 -9.91 -3.26 -10.23
N SER A 129 -10.87 -3.86 -10.95
CA SER A 129 -11.98 -3.12 -11.55
C SER A 129 -13.01 -2.72 -10.48
N LEU A 130 -13.89 -1.77 -10.81
CA LEU A 130 -15.00 -1.39 -9.93
C LEU A 130 -15.97 -2.54 -9.69
N GLU A 131 -16.15 -3.43 -10.66
CA GLU A 131 -16.98 -4.63 -10.53
C GLU A 131 -16.38 -5.58 -9.49
N GLN A 132 -15.08 -5.87 -9.58
CA GLN A 132 -14.38 -6.71 -8.60
C GLN A 132 -14.43 -6.12 -7.19
N ILE A 133 -14.28 -4.79 -7.06
CA ILE A 133 -14.42 -4.10 -5.75
C ILE A 133 -15.85 -4.26 -5.21
N ARG A 134 -16.86 -4.14 -6.07
CA ARG A 134 -18.27 -4.34 -5.70
C ARG A 134 -18.54 -5.77 -5.24
N ASP A 135 -17.98 -6.76 -5.93
CA ASP A 135 -18.13 -8.17 -5.58
C ASP A 135 -17.50 -8.48 -4.22
N ILE A 136 -16.31 -7.93 -3.94
CA ILE A 136 -15.67 -8.04 -2.62
C ILE A 136 -16.58 -7.42 -1.55
N HIS A 137 -17.03 -6.18 -1.76
CA HIS A 137 -17.91 -5.48 -0.82
C HIS A 137 -19.21 -6.27 -0.57
N HIS A 138 -19.87 -6.73 -1.63
CA HIS A 138 -21.13 -7.49 -1.52
C HIS A 138 -20.90 -8.79 -0.74
N THR A 139 -19.87 -9.54 -1.04
CA THR A 139 -19.56 -10.79 -0.35
C THR A 139 -19.32 -10.58 1.14
N LEU A 140 -18.56 -9.56 1.51
CA LEU A 140 -18.30 -9.23 2.92
C LEU A 140 -19.56 -8.91 3.72
N HIS A 141 -20.56 -8.28 3.08
CA HIS A 141 -21.82 -7.88 3.73
C HIS A 141 -22.90 -8.96 3.65
N SER A 142 -22.78 -9.95 2.76
CA SER A 142 -23.79 -11.00 2.53
C SER A 142 -23.41 -12.34 3.14
N THR A 143 -22.18 -12.51 3.64
CA THR A 143 -21.71 -13.79 4.15
C THR A 143 -22.20 -14.03 5.59
N PRO A 144 -22.75 -15.22 5.91
CA PRO A 144 -23.19 -15.57 7.26
C PRO A 144 -22.12 -15.41 8.34
N TYR A 145 -20.84 -15.39 7.94
CA TYR A 145 -19.71 -15.18 8.84
C TYR A 145 -19.69 -13.78 9.48
N THR A 146 -20.28 -12.79 8.81
CA THR A 146 -20.43 -11.43 9.36
C THR A 146 -21.70 -11.31 10.22
N LEU A 147 -22.69 -12.19 10.02
CA LEU A 147 -24.00 -12.14 10.68
C LEU A 147 -24.02 -12.84 12.07
N HIS A 148 -23.01 -13.66 12.40
CA HIS A 148 -23.00 -14.43 13.66
C HIS A 148 -22.03 -13.92 14.73
N ARG A 149 -21.32 -12.84 14.49
CA ARG A 149 -20.54 -12.14 15.52
C ARG A 149 -21.18 -10.78 15.76
N ASP A 150 -22.10 -10.75 16.69
CA ASP A 150 -22.89 -9.57 17.11
C ASP A 150 -22.06 -8.37 17.61
N GLU A 151 -20.72 -8.43 17.54
CA GLU A 151 -19.84 -7.41 18.11
C GLU A 151 -18.73 -6.90 17.19
N VAL A 152 -18.50 -7.46 16.01
CA VAL A 152 -17.41 -7.04 15.14
C VAL A 152 -17.93 -6.51 13.81
N ALA A 153 -17.81 -5.20 13.62
CA ALA A 153 -18.11 -4.57 12.33
C ALA A 153 -17.29 -5.23 11.20
N PRO A 154 -17.86 -5.36 9.98
CA PRO A 154 -17.14 -5.84 8.81
C PRO A 154 -15.84 -5.04 8.61
N ILE A 155 -14.81 -5.71 8.06
CA ILE A 155 -13.57 -5.03 7.70
C ILE A 155 -13.84 -3.92 6.69
N GLU A 156 -13.29 -2.74 6.93
CA GLU A 156 -13.40 -1.61 6.01
C GLU A 156 -12.58 -1.87 4.74
N LEU A 157 -13.10 -1.43 3.61
CA LEU A 157 -12.39 -1.47 2.34
C LEU A 157 -11.85 -0.09 1.98
N GLU A 158 -10.62 -0.05 1.51
CA GLU A 158 -10.01 1.14 0.96
C GLU A 158 -9.52 0.87 -0.45
N ALA A 159 -9.83 1.76 -1.40
CA ALA A 159 -9.44 1.62 -2.79
C ALA A 159 -8.76 2.89 -3.31
N PHE A 160 -7.79 2.69 -4.22
CA PHE A 160 -7.16 3.80 -4.93
C PHE A 160 -8.11 4.40 -5.96
N VAL A 161 -8.19 5.73 -5.99
CA VAL A 161 -9.00 6.48 -6.96
C VAL A 161 -8.14 7.36 -7.87
N HIS A 162 -6.97 7.75 -7.44
CA HIS A 162 -6.05 8.59 -8.23
C HIS A 162 -4.59 8.22 -7.96
N GLY A 163 -3.76 8.31 -8.98
CA GLY A 163 -2.30 8.18 -8.90
C GLY A 163 -1.69 7.16 -9.84
N ALA A 164 -0.39 7.03 -9.75
CA ALA A 164 0.41 6.18 -10.62
C ALA A 164 0.09 4.70 -10.44
N LEU A 165 -0.20 4.00 -11.54
CA LEU A 165 -0.38 2.56 -11.56
C LEU A 165 0.97 1.83 -11.61
N CYS A 166 1.05 0.71 -10.90
CA CYS A 166 2.15 -0.24 -11.00
C CYS A 166 1.84 -1.25 -12.11
N VAL A 167 2.84 -1.63 -12.92
CA VAL A 167 2.70 -2.65 -13.96
C VAL A 167 2.54 -4.06 -13.39
N SER A 168 3.04 -4.28 -12.18
CA SER A 168 2.95 -5.57 -11.51
C SER A 168 1.74 -5.67 -10.61
N TYR A 169 1.31 -6.89 -10.32
CA TYR A 169 0.37 -7.15 -9.24
C TYR A 169 0.88 -6.62 -7.91
N SER A 170 -0.03 -6.10 -7.10
CA SER A 170 0.27 -5.53 -5.79
C SER A 170 0.99 -6.56 -4.89
N GLY A 171 2.16 -6.18 -4.36
CA GLY A 171 2.99 -7.05 -3.52
C GLY A 171 3.78 -8.15 -4.25
N ARG A 172 3.71 -8.24 -5.59
CA ARG A 172 4.33 -9.34 -6.35
C ARG A 172 5.34 -8.86 -7.39
N CYS A 173 5.98 -7.73 -7.16
CA CYS A 173 6.99 -7.21 -8.07
C CYS A 173 8.39 -7.66 -7.67
N TYR A 174 9.05 -8.41 -8.56
CA TYR A 174 10.44 -8.87 -8.41
C TYR A 174 11.39 -8.25 -9.44
N LEU A 175 10.91 -7.33 -10.29
CA LEU A 175 11.70 -6.76 -11.39
C LEU A 175 12.99 -6.08 -10.90
N SER A 176 12.89 -5.24 -9.87
CA SER A 176 14.05 -4.55 -9.31
C SER A 176 15.02 -5.49 -8.60
N GLU A 177 14.50 -6.55 -8.00
CA GLU A 177 15.31 -7.57 -7.33
C GLU A 177 16.10 -8.39 -8.35
N ALA A 178 15.44 -8.88 -9.39
CA ALA A 178 16.05 -9.69 -10.45
C ALA A 178 17.13 -8.95 -11.24
N LEU A 179 16.95 -7.65 -11.50
CA LEU A 179 17.87 -6.88 -12.36
C LEU A 179 18.89 -6.04 -11.58
N MET A 180 18.61 -5.66 -10.34
CA MET A 180 19.43 -4.72 -9.56
C MET A 180 19.68 -5.17 -8.12
N ASN A 181 19.25 -6.36 -7.75
CA ASN A 181 19.33 -6.88 -6.37
C ASN A 181 18.72 -5.92 -5.33
N ARG A 182 17.59 -5.27 -5.71
CA ARG A 182 16.87 -4.30 -4.87
C ARG A 182 15.41 -4.73 -4.77
N SER A 183 15.01 -5.26 -3.61
CA SER A 183 13.65 -5.77 -3.43
C SER A 183 12.62 -4.63 -3.31
N ALA A 184 11.64 -4.62 -4.23
CA ALA A 184 10.52 -3.70 -4.18
C ALA A 184 9.61 -3.97 -2.96
N ASN A 185 9.52 -5.25 -2.53
CA ASN A 185 8.74 -5.65 -1.36
C ASN A 185 9.44 -5.31 -0.03
N ARG A 186 10.68 -4.82 -0.10
CA ARG A 186 11.46 -4.34 1.04
C ARG A 186 11.75 -2.82 0.95
N GLY A 187 10.91 -2.09 0.22
CA GLY A 187 10.99 -0.63 0.13
C GLY A 187 12.05 -0.09 -0.82
N CYS A 188 12.81 -0.96 -1.52
CA CYS A 188 13.94 -0.59 -2.36
C CYS A 188 13.63 -0.63 -3.87
N CYS A 189 12.39 -0.34 -4.28
CA CYS A 189 11.99 -0.32 -5.68
C CYS A 189 12.85 0.65 -6.51
N ALA A 190 13.53 0.15 -7.54
CA ALA A 190 14.33 0.96 -8.46
C ALA A 190 13.49 1.64 -9.55
N GLN A 191 12.17 1.42 -9.58
CA GLN A 191 11.25 1.98 -10.58
C GLN A 191 11.64 1.69 -12.03
N LEU A 192 12.18 0.51 -12.31
CA LEU A 192 12.60 0.11 -13.64
C LEU A 192 11.45 0.19 -14.65
N CYS A 193 10.23 -0.14 -14.24
CA CYS A 193 9.05 0.02 -15.11
C CYS A 193 8.79 1.47 -15.56
N ARG A 194 9.45 2.46 -14.97
CA ARG A 194 9.37 3.88 -15.33
C ARG A 194 10.53 4.36 -16.20
N GLN A 195 11.42 3.45 -16.60
CA GLN A 195 12.51 3.74 -17.52
C GLN A 195 12.05 3.67 -18.98
N ARG A 196 12.87 4.22 -19.86
CA ARG A 196 12.68 4.11 -21.29
C ARG A 196 13.37 2.85 -21.80
N TYR A 197 12.74 2.15 -22.73
CA TYR A 197 13.22 0.91 -23.30
C TYR A 197 13.17 0.96 -24.83
N ASP A 198 14.07 0.19 -25.43
CA ASP A 198 14.05 -0.15 -26.83
C ASP A 198 13.41 -1.53 -26.98
N LEU A 199 12.56 -1.70 -27.97
CA LEU A 199 11.94 -3.01 -28.24
C LEU A 199 12.70 -3.69 -29.37
N LEU A 200 13.31 -4.83 -29.04
CA LEU A 200 14.09 -5.61 -29.98
C LEU A 200 13.44 -6.98 -30.19
N ASP A 201 13.63 -7.56 -31.37
CA ASP A 201 13.29 -8.95 -31.60
C ASP A 201 14.33 -9.91 -30.97
N LYS A 202 14.10 -11.22 -31.12
CA LYS A 202 15.00 -12.25 -30.58
C LYS A 202 16.42 -12.23 -31.18
N ASP A 203 16.61 -11.63 -32.34
CA ASP A 203 17.87 -11.53 -33.09
C ASP A 203 18.57 -10.16 -32.83
N GLY A 204 17.96 -9.30 -32.00
CA GLY A 204 18.49 -7.99 -31.63
C GLY A 204 18.16 -6.88 -32.61
N ASN A 205 17.27 -7.07 -33.59
CA ASN A 205 16.85 -6.02 -34.49
C ASN A 205 15.74 -5.17 -33.88
N GLU A 206 15.72 -3.88 -34.21
CA GLU A 206 14.66 -2.96 -33.75
C GLU A 206 13.29 -3.35 -34.32
N ILE A 207 12.29 -3.42 -33.45
CA ILE A 207 10.90 -3.59 -33.86
C ILE A 207 10.36 -2.21 -34.25
N ILE A 208 9.70 -2.14 -35.40
CA ILE A 208 9.05 -0.95 -35.93
C ILE A 208 7.55 -0.94 -35.62
N ASP A 209 7.00 0.23 -35.37
CA ASP A 209 5.56 0.42 -35.17
C ASP A 209 4.78 0.45 -36.51
N ASP A 210 3.46 0.59 -36.44
CA ASP A 210 2.56 0.64 -37.61
C ASP A 210 2.84 1.81 -38.54
N ASN A 211 3.63 2.82 -38.14
CA ASN A 211 4.05 3.95 -38.90
C ASN A 211 5.45 3.78 -39.53
N GLY A 212 6.07 2.61 -39.35
CA GLY A 212 7.41 2.28 -39.84
C GLY A 212 8.55 2.92 -39.02
N GLN A 213 8.29 3.35 -37.79
CA GLN A 213 9.29 3.92 -36.88
C GLN A 213 9.77 2.94 -35.85
N PRO A 214 11.07 2.90 -35.51
CA PRO A 214 11.58 2.06 -34.44
C PRO A 214 10.90 2.37 -33.10
N ILE A 215 10.55 1.33 -32.34
CA ILE A 215 10.08 1.44 -30.96
C ILE A 215 11.30 1.62 -30.06
N HIS A 216 11.79 2.84 -30.02
CA HIS A 216 13.04 3.23 -29.38
C HIS A 216 12.77 4.27 -28.28
N GLN A 217 13.45 4.12 -27.11
CA GLN A 217 13.36 5.04 -25.97
C GLN A 217 11.92 5.33 -25.52
N ARG A 218 11.07 4.32 -25.46
CA ARG A 218 9.66 4.41 -25.05
C ARG A 218 9.44 3.90 -23.62
N TYR A 219 8.42 4.44 -22.96
CA TYR A 219 7.99 3.99 -21.62
C TYR A 219 7.10 2.74 -21.72
N LEU A 220 7.67 1.62 -22.20
CA LEU A 220 6.92 0.41 -22.55
C LEU A 220 6.20 -0.25 -21.36
N LEU A 221 6.74 -0.11 -20.16
CA LEU A 221 6.21 -0.71 -18.93
C LEU A 221 5.49 0.31 -18.02
N SER A 222 5.43 1.58 -18.42
CA SER A 222 4.78 2.63 -17.64
C SER A 222 3.32 2.75 -18.02
N LEU A 223 2.43 2.30 -17.13
CA LEU A 223 1.00 2.41 -17.33
C LEU A 223 0.56 3.88 -17.21
N GLN A 224 -0.60 4.20 -17.81
CA GLN A 224 -1.28 5.47 -17.60
C GLN A 224 -1.70 5.59 -16.14
N ASP A 225 -1.64 6.80 -15.60
CA ASP A 225 -2.08 7.05 -14.23
C ASP A 225 -3.60 6.82 -14.09
N MET A 226 -3.98 6.30 -12.92
CA MET A 226 -5.39 6.09 -12.59
C MET A 226 -6.04 7.44 -12.27
N ASP A 227 -7.22 7.66 -12.83
CA ASP A 227 -8.15 8.70 -12.39
C ASP A 227 -9.57 8.13 -12.37
N ARG A 228 -10.08 7.91 -11.17
CA ARG A 228 -11.42 7.45 -10.87
C ARG A 228 -12.23 8.48 -10.09
N SER A 229 -11.78 9.74 -10.02
CA SER A 229 -12.42 10.81 -9.26
C SER A 229 -13.90 11.00 -9.64
N ARG A 230 -14.27 10.77 -10.92
CA ARG A 230 -15.65 10.82 -11.41
C ARG A 230 -16.61 9.82 -10.76
N TYR A 231 -16.13 8.82 -10.03
CA TYR A 231 -16.94 7.81 -9.34
C TYR A 231 -17.09 8.09 -7.85
N LEU A 232 -16.59 9.23 -7.34
CA LEU A 232 -16.70 9.65 -5.94
C LEU A 232 -17.93 10.54 -5.67
N ALA A 233 -18.73 10.84 -6.71
CA ALA A 233 -19.92 11.68 -6.62
C ALA A 233 -21.16 10.87 -6.23
#